data_b48b02da88cc3537c24fbf718666a199
#
_entry.id   b48b02da88cc3537c24fbf718666a199
#
_cell.length_a   1.000
_cell.length_b   1.000
_cell.length_c   1.000
_cell.angle_alpha   90.00
_cell.angle_beta   90.00
_cell.angle_gamma   90.00
#
_symmetry.space_group_name_H-M   'P 1'
#
loop_
_entity.id
_entity.type
_entity.pdbx_description
1 polymer ?
#
loop_
_entity_poly.entity_id
_entity_poly.type
_entity_poly.pdbx_seq_one_letter_code
_entity_poly.pdbx_strand_id
1 'polypeptide(L)'
;PLGISIMKTPAGLPVTDSCWEIRPAGLLEQLLDFRERYGEIPVYLTENGCSCPDFPDSSGKVDDPERISYLRDYLEAGREALKQGVDLRGWFFWSLLDNFEWAEGYTKRFGLVYVDFETQERTPKQSFYFVQQVIRDNTVPDS
;
A
#
# COMPACT_ATOMS: atom_id res chain seq x y z
N PRO A 1 -16.77 -7.18 -27.17
CA PRO A 1 -16.65 -6.49 -25.91
C PRO A 1 -16.38 -7.53 -24.83
N LEU A 2 -15.39 -7.29 -23.98
CA LEU A 2 -15.00 -8.24 -22.91
C LEU A 2 -16.01 -8.34 -21.76
N GLY A 3 -17.12 -7.60 -21.81
CA GLY A 3 -18.14 -7.60 -20.75
C GLY A 3 -17.62 -7.06 -19.39
N ILE A 4 -16.49 -6.35 -19.40
CA ILE A 4 -15.89 -5.77 -18.20
C ILE A 4 -16.37 -4.32 -18.09
N SER A 5 -16.84 -3.93 -16.92
CA SER A 5 -17.15 -2.55 -16.56
C SER A 5 -16.39 -2.15 -15.29
N ILE A 6 -15.85 -0.95 -15.29
CA ILE A 6 -15.28 -0.35 -14.08
C ILE A 6 -16.44 0.20 -13.25
N MET A 7 -16.64 -0.34 -12.07
CA MET A 7 -17.63 0.18 -11.12
C MET A 7 -16.97 1.25 -10.24
N LYS A 8 -17.70 2.33 -9.98
CA LYS A 8 -17.27 3.30 -8.96
C LYS A 8 -17.43 2.69 -7.58
N THR A 9 -16.48 2.98 -6.71
CA THR A 9 -16.59 2.59 -5.29
C THR A 9 -17.89 3.12 -4.70
N PRO A 10 -18.69 2.29 -4.03
CA PRO A 10 -19.92 2.74 -3.37
C PRO A 10 -19.65 3.86 -2.37
N ALA A 11 -20.58 4.80 -2.25
CA ALA A 11 -20.48 5.91 -1.31
C ALA A 11 -20.40 5.39 0.14
N GLY A 12 -19.55 6.02 0.96
CA GLY A 12 -19.38 5.68 2.38
C GLY A 12 -18.34 4.61 2.69
N LEU A 13 -17.71 4.00 1.67
CA LEU A 13 -16.56 3.12 1.88
C LEU A 13 -15.26 3.95 1.98
N PRO A 14 -14.26 3.50 2.78
CA PRO A 14 -12.97 4.15 2.83
C PRO A 14 -12.26 4.03 1.48
N VAL A 15 -11.68 5.13 1.03
CA VAL A 15 -10.96 5.20 -0.25
C VAL A 15 -9.63 5.92 -0.09
N THR A 16 -8.68 5.60 -0.97
CA THR A 16 -7.41 6.33 -1.12
C THR A 16 -7.65 7.69 -1.80
N ASP A 17 -6.63 8.53 -1.86
CA ASP A 17 -6.66 9.78 -2.63
C ASP A 17 -6.91 9.57 -4.14
N SER A 18 -6.63 8.38 -4.66
CA SER A 18 -7.00 7.94 -6.03
C SER A 18 -8.42 7.36 -6.12
N CYS A 19 -9.25 7.50 -5.09
CA CYS A 19 -10.61 6.96 -5.00
C CYS A 19 -10.71 5.42 -5.11
N TRP A 20 -9.64 4.71 -4.78
CA TRP A 20 -9.64 3.25 -4.72
C TRP A 20 -10.11 2.77 -3.35
N GLU A 21 -10.96 1.76 -3.35
CA GLU A 21 -11.47 1.16 -2.11
C GLU A 21 -10.33 0.61 -1.24
N ILE A 22 -10.38 0.92 0.06
CA ILE A 22 -9.48 0.35 1.07
C ILE A 22 -10.21 -0.85 1.68
N ARG A 23 -9.79 -2.06 1.29
CA ARG A 23 -10.41 -3.32 1.74
C ARG A 23 -9.36 -4.41 1.97
N PRO A 24 -8.65 -4.39 3.10
CA PRO A 24 -7.63 -5.39 3.43
C PRO A 24 -8.16 -6.83 3.44
N ALA A 25 -9.42 -7.02 3.88
CA ALA A 25 -10.09 -8.32 3.82
C ALA A 25 -10.15 -8.90 2.39
N GLY A 26 -10.29 -8.04 1.38
CA GLY A 26 -10.29 -8.47 -0.02
C GLY A 26 -8.95 -9.07 -0.46
N LEU A 27 -7.83 -8.55 0.05
CA LEU A 27 -6.52 -9.16 -0.20
C LEU A 27 -6.43 -10.56 0.43
N LEU A 28 -6.87 -10.70 1.68
CA LEU A 28 -6.88 -12.00 2.36
C LEU A 28 -7.74 -13.01 1.57
N GLU A 29 -8.96 -12.62 1.19
CA GLU A 29 -9.88 -13.45 0.41
C GLU A 29 -9.23 -13.92 -0.91
N GLN A 30 -8.56 -13.01 -1.63
CA GLN A 30 -7.88 -13.34 -2.89
C GLN A 30 -6.70 -14.31 -2.68
N LEU A 31 -5.90 -14.11 -1.65
CA LEU A 31 -4.76 -14.98 -1.35
C LEU A 31 -5.23 -16.41 -0.99
N LEU A 32 -6.31 -16.52 -0.24
CA LEU A 32 -6.90 -17.82 0.12
C LEU A 32 -7.54 -18.51 -1.10
N ASP A 33 -8.31 -17.78 -1.91
CA ASP A 33 -8.90 -18.29 -3.16
C ASP A 33 -7.81 -18.75 -4.14
N PHE A 34 -6.70 -18.00 -4.23
CA PHE A 34 -5.54 -18.38 -5.05
C PHE A 34 -4.95 -19.71 -4.59
N ARG A 35 -4.72 -19.87 -3.28
CA ARG A 35 -4.22 -21.12 -2.71
C ARG A 35 -5.19 -22.29 -2.95
N GLU A 36 -6.49 -22.07 -2.79
CA GLU A 36 -7.52 -23.09 -3.03
C GLU A 36 -7.52 -23.57 -4.49
N ARG A 37 -7.38 -22.65 -5.44
CA ARG A 37 -7.42 -22.95 -6.88
C ARG A 37 -6.13 -23.58 -7.43
N TYR A 38 -4.99 -23.12 -6.96
CA TYR A 38 -3.69 -23.45 -7.55
C TYR A 38 -2.79 -24.28 -6.64
N GLY A 39 -3.21 -24.54 -5.39
CA GLY A 39 -2.44 -25.30 -4.42
C GLY A 39 -1.33 -24.50 -3.73
N GLU A 40 -0.39 -25.22 -3.13
CA GLU A 40 0.71 -24.61 -2.36
C GLU A 40 1.85 -24.16 -3.27
N ILE A 41 1.68 -23.01 -3.90
CA ILE A 41 2.73 -22.39 -4.72
C ILE A 41 3.21 -21.09 -4.07
N PRO A 42 4.50 -20.73 -4.24
CA PRO A 42 5.04 -19.50 -3.72
C PRO A 42 4.34 -18.26 -4.31
N VAL A 43 3.94 -17.35 -3.44
CA VAL A 43 3.30 -16.08 -3.80
C VAL A 43 4.20 -14.92 -3.44
N TYR A 44 4.32 -13.96 -4.33
CA TYR A 44 4.96 -12.66 -4.10
C TYR A 44 3.96 -11.56 -4.41
N LEU A 45 3.65 -10.71 -3.44
CA LEU A 45 2.87 -9.51 -3.68
C LEU A 45 3.82 -8.43 -4.21
N THR A 46 3.76 -8.20 -5.51
CA THR A 46 4.74 -7.37 -6.22
C THR A 46 4.49 -5.87 -6.09
N GLU A 47 3.27 -5.48 -5.78
CA GLU A 47 2.90 -4.08 -5.53
C GLU A 47 1.77 -4.00 -4.51
N ASN A 48 1.94 -3.16 -3.49
CA ASN A 48 0.90 -2.74 -2.56
C ASN A 48 1.21 -1.36 -2.03
N GLY A 49 0.25 -0.46 -2.08
CA GLY A 49 0.42 0.92 -1.62
C GLY A 49 -0.82 1.76 -1.89
N CYS A 50 -0.79 2.98 -1.39
CA CYS A 50 -1.87 3.95 -1.60
C CYS A 50 -1.33 5.35 -1.87
N SER A 51 -2.08 6.13 -2.63
CA SER A 51 -1.85 7.56 -2.73
C SER A 51 -2.45 8.29 -1.53
N CYS A 52 -1.71 9.28 -1.03
CA CYS A 52 -2.16 10.20 0.00
C CYS A 52 -1.81 11.64 -0.39
N PRO A 53 -2.58 12.65 0.10
CA PRO A 53 -2.29 14.05 -0.14
C PRO A 53 -1.16 14.55 0.78
N ASP A 54 0.06 14.09 0.53
CA ASP A 54 1.22 14.33 1.37
C ASP A 54 1.87 15.69 1.08
N PHE A 55 2.11 16.48 2.12
CA PHE A 55 2.84 17.74 2.04
C PHE A 55 3.76 17.88 3.25
N PRO A 56 4.97 18.47 3.07
CA PRO A 56 5.81 18.83 4.19
C PRO A 56 5.15 19.87 5.09
N ASP A 57 5.27 19.69 6.40
CA ASP A 57 4.91 20.70 7.38
C ASP A 57 5.93 21.85 7.44
N SER A 58 5.71 22.83 8.34
CA SER A 58 6.62 23.96 8.52
C SER A 58 8.03 23.59 8.98
N SER A 59 8.24 22.37 9.47
CA SER A 59 9.56 21.82 9.85
C SER A 59 10.20 20.97 8.74
N GLY A 60 9.50 20.79 7.61
CA GLY A 60 9.94 19.96 6.50
C GLY A 60 9.63 18.47 6.67
N LYS A 61 8.88 18.07 7.71
CA LYS A 61 8.44 16.69 7.89
C LYS A 61 7.19 16.40 7.07
N VAL A 62 7.08 15.15 6.61
CA VAL A 62 5.87 14.63 5.96
C VAL A 62 5.26 13.56 6.86
N ASP A 63 4.15 13.91 7.50
CA ASP A 63 3.36 13.01 8.32
C ASP A 63 2.21 12.44 7.47
N ASP A 64 2.15 11.11 7.37
CA ASP A 64 1.21 10.40 6.50
C ASP A 64 0.52 9.23 7.23
N PRO A 65 -0.24 9.52 8.29
CA PRO A 65 -0.87 8.51 9.14
C PRO A 65 -1.87 7.62 8.38
N GLU A 66 -2.55 8.14 7.37
CA GLU A 66 -3.46 7.37 6.52
C GLU A 66 -2.71 6.26 5.77
N ARG A 67 -1.51 6.56 5.25
CA ARG A 67 -0.68 5.54 4.59
C ARG A 67 -0.19 4.51 5.60
N ILE A 68 0.21 4.93 6.81
CA ILE A 68 0.61 4.00 7.87
C ILE A 68 -0.54 3.05 8.22
N SER A 69 -1.76 3.58 8.39
CA SER A 69 -2.95 2.76 8.66
C SER A 69 -3.21 1.77 7.53
N TYR A 70 -3.19 2.24 6.27
CA TYR A 70 -3.33 1.38 5.10
C TYR A 70 -2.30 0.25 5.09
N LEU A 71 -1.02 0.57 5.23
CA LEU A 71 0.06 -0.41 5.18
C LEU A 71 -0.06 -1.44 6.31
N ARG A 72 -0.39 -0.99 7.52
CA ARG A 72 -0.63 -1.87 8.68
C ARG A 72 -1.73 -2.88 8.38
N ASP A 73 -2.89 -2.39 7.96
CA ASP A 73 -4.07 -3.23 7.75
C ASP A 73 -3.84 -4.27 6.65
N TYR A 74 -3.15 -3.90 5.56
CA TYR A 74 -2.82 -4.82 4.49
C TYR A 74 -1.72 -5.82 4.88
N LEU A 75 -0.72 -5.42 5.65
CA LEU A 75 0.29 -6.32 6.21
C LEU A 75 -0.33 -7.34 7.19
N GLU A 76 -1.31 -6.90 8.01
CA GLU A 76 -2.05 -7.80 8.89
C GLU A 76 -2.88 -8.82 8.09
N ALA A 77 -3.50 -8.40 6.98
CA ALA A 77 -4.17 -9.33 6.07
C ALA A 77 -3.20 -10.36 5.47
N GLY A 78 -2.00 -9.93 5.09
CA GLY A 78 -0.93 -10.83 4.63
C GLY A 78 -0.46 -11.79 5.73
N ARG A 79 -0.29 -11.30 6.95
CA ARG A 79 0.06 -12.13 8.12
C ARG A 79 -1.01 -13.18 8.41
N GLU A 80 -2.28 -12.82 8.28
CA GLU A 80 -3.38 -13.75 8.46
C GLU A 80 -3.41 -14.81 7.34
N ALA A 81 -3.13 -14.43 6.09
CA ALA A 81 -2.98 -15.38 4.98
C ALA A 81 -1.86 -16.40 5.24
N LEU A 82 -0.71 -15.96 5.76
CA LEU A 82 0.40 -16.84 6.18
C LEU A 82 -0.05 -17.83 7.25
N LYS A 83 -0.78 -17.39 8.29
CA LYS A 83 -1.33 -18.28 9.34
C LYS A 83 -2.29 -19.31 8.77
N GLN A 84 -3.04 -18.95 7.73
CA GLN A 84 -3.96 -19.85 7.03
C GLN A 84 -3.28 -20.69 5.94
N GLY A 85 -1.94 -20.68 5.86
CA GLY A 85 -1.13 -21.58 5.06
C GLY A 85 -0.89 -21.13 3.61
N VAL A 86 -1.08 -19.84 3.30
CA VAL A 86 -0.60 -19.28 2.02
C VAL A 86 0.94 -19.17 2.08
N ASP A 87 1.64 -19.65 1.07
CA ASP A 87 3.11 -19.55 0.95
C ASP A 87 3.51 -18.15 0.43
N LEU A 88 3.19 -17.10 1.20
CA LEU A 88 3.51 -15.71 0.88
C LEU A 88 4.98 -15.42 1.25
N ARG A 89 5.85 -15.30 0.24
CA ARG A 89 7.31 -15.19 0.40
C ARG A 89 7.87 -13.80 0.20
N GLY A 90 7.10 -12.88 -0.38
CA GLY A 90 7.59 -11.54 -0.64
C GLY A 90 6.47 -10.51 -0.66
N TRP A 91 6.82 -9.31 -0.22
CA TRP A 91 5.95 -8.14 -0.20
C TRP A 91 6.72 -6.91 -0.67
N PHE A 92 6.23 -6.25 -1.70
CA PHE A 92 6.83 -5.05 -2.25
C PHE A 92 5.84 -3.89 -2.17
N PHE A 93 6.34 -2.75 -1.74
CA PHE A 93 5.52 -1.55 -1.61
C PHE A 93 5.57 -0.71 -2.89
N TRP A 94 4.43 -0.24 -3.34
CA TRP A 94 4.35 0.80 -4.34
C TRP A 94 4.05 2.14 -3.68
N SER A 95 5.03 3.06 -3.63
CA SER A 95 6.38 2.95 -4.15
C SER A 95 7.41 3.49 -3.15
N LEU A 96 8.70 3.35 -3.43
CA LEU A 96 9.73 3.92 -2.56
C LEU A 96 9.74 5.45 -2.65
N LEU A 97 9.72 6.01 -3.86
CA LEU A 97 9.75 7.45 -4.11
C LEU A 97 8.44 7.90 -4.74
N ASP A 98 7.97 9.11 -4.43
CA ASP A 98 6.94 9.75 -5.23
C ASP A 98 7.42 9.82 -6.69
N ASN A 99 6.55 9.51 -7.64
CA ASN A 99 6.91 9.41 -9.04
C ASN A 99 5.76 9.83 -9.96
N PHE A 100 5.93 9.62 -11.26
CA PHE A 100 4.92 9.88 -12.28
C PHE A 100 3.85 8.77 -12.29
N GLU A 101 2.60 9.13 -12.00
CA GLU A 101 1.47 8.20 -11.91
C GLU A 101 0.59 8.27 -13.16
N TRP A 102 1.10 7.76 -14.27
CA TRP A 102 0.35 7.63 -15.53
C TRP A 102 -0.52 8.85 -15.89
N ALA A 103 -1.84 8.67 -16.00
CA ALA A 103 -2.79 9.73 -16.35
C ALA A 103 -2.90 10.83 -15.27
N GLU A 104 -2.55 10.53 -14.01
CA GLU A 104 -2.55 11.48 -12.89
C GLU A 104 -1.28 12.35 -12.85
N GLY A 105 -0.27 12.02 -13.65
CA GLY A 105 1.00 12.74 -13.66
C GLY A 105 1.68 12.73 -12.31
N TYR A 106 2.02 13.91 -11.79
CA TYR A 106 2.66 14.11 -10.48
C TYR A 106 1.69 14.52 -9.36
N THR A 107 0.38 14.41 -9.59
CA THR A 107 -0.63 14.85 -8.62
C THR A 107 -0.91 13.82 -7.53
N LYS A 108 -0.63 12.54 -7.78
CA LYS A 108 -0.80 11.45 -6.81
C LYS A 108 0.54 10.99 -6.27
N ARG A 109 0.61 10.86 -4.95
CA ARG A 109 1.84 10.52 -4.23
C ARG A 109 1.72 9.16 -3.56
N PHE A 110 2.43 8.18 -4.10
CA PHE A 110 2.47 6.80 -3.59
C PHE A 110 3.73 6.50 -2.77
N GLY A 111 4.74 7.36 -2.86
CA GLY A 111 6.05 7.12 -2.26
C GLY A 111 6.02 7.01 -0.74
N LEU A 112 6.89 6.19 -0.18
CA LEU A 112 7.30 6.24 1.23
C LEU A 112 8.23 7.44 1.48
N VAL A 113 8.84 7.96 0.43
CA VAL A 113 9.71 9.13 0.42
C VAL A 113 9.06 10.21 -0.45
N TYR A 114 8.84 11.36 0.14
CA TYR A 114 8.39 12.55 -0.57
C TYR A 114 9.48 13.04 -1.51
N VAL A 115 9.12 13.40 -2.73
CA VAL A 115 9.98 14.05 -3.70
C VAL A 115 9.43 15.42 -4.02
N ASP A 116 10.23 16.44 -3.76
CA ASP A 116 9.99 17.75 -4.34
C ASP A 116 10.35 17.69 -5.82
N PHE A 117 9.37 17.81 -6.71
CA PHE A 117 9.60 17.61 -8.13
C PHE A 117 10.35 18.77 -8.81
N GLU A 118 10.43 19.93 -8.16
CA GLU A 118 11.18 21.09 -8.66
C GLU A 118 12.66 21.00 -8.26
N THR A 119 12.93 20.78 -6.96
CA THR A 119 14.27 20.76 -6.40
C THR A 119 14.92 19.38 -6.43
N GLN A 120 14.12 18.33 -6.58
CA GLN A 120 14.52 16.92 -6.49
C GLN A 120 15.01 16.53 -5.08
N GLU A 121 14.70 17.30 -4.06
CA GLU A 121 14.93 16.92 -2.67
C GLU A 121 14.03 15.74 -2.27
N ARG A 122 14.55 14.88 -1.41
CA ARG A 122 13.88 13.67 -0.94
C ARG A 122 13.76 13.70 0.57
N THR A 123 12.52 13.60 1.06
CA THR A 123 12.21 13.59 2.48
C THR A 123 11.50 12.28 2.85
N PRO A 124 12.09 11.40 3.67
CA PRO A 124 11.41 10.22 4.17
C PRO A 124 10.15 10.62 4.94
N LYS A 125 9.01 10.00 4.59
CA LYS A 125 7.73 10.18 5.29
C LYS A 125 7.68 9.34 6.56
N GLN A 126 6.69 9.53 7.42
CA GLN A 126 6.55 8.69 8.62
C GLN A 126 6.30 7.22 8.26
N SER A 127 5.60 6.95 7.17
CA SER A 127 5.43 5.59 6.63
C SER A 127 6.74 4.90 6.25
N PHE A 128 7.77 5.64 5.81
CA PHE A 128 9.09 5.07 5.57
C PHE A 128 9.69 4.45 6.84
N TYR A 129 9.62 5.17 7.94
CA TYR A 129 10.13 4.67 9.23
C TYR A 129 9.28 3.53 9.79
N PHE A 130 7.97 3.56 9.57
CA PHE A 130 7.09 2.45 9.90
C PHE A 130 7.50 1.18 9.13
N VAL A 131 7.68 1.26 7.82
CA VAL A 131 8.13 0.12 6.99
C VAL A 131 9.53 -0.35 7.40
N GLN A 132 10.45 0.58 7.68
CA GLN A 132 11.79 0.25 8.18
C GLN A 132 11.71 -0.55 9.48
N GLN A 133 10.80 -0.18 10.40
CA GLN A 133 10.59 -0.90 11.64
C GLN A 133 10.01 -2.31 11.37
N VAL A 134 8.98 -2.42 10.50
CA VAL A 134 8.41 -3.72 10.11
C VAL A 134 9.49 -4.67 9.58
N ILE A 135 10.36 -4.17 8.68
CA ILE A 135 11.44 -4.98 8.08
C ILE A 135 12.46 -5.40 9.14
N ARG A 136 12.88 -4.48 10.02
CA ARG A 136 13.87 -4.76 11.05
C ARG A 136 13.39 -5.78 12.07
N ASP A 137 12.14 -5.63 12.53
CA ASP A 137 11.59 -6.38 13.64
C ASP A 137 10.80 -7.62 13.16
N ASN A 138 10.61 -7.75 11.85
CA ASN A 138 9.78 -8.78 11.18
C ASN A 138 8.40 -8.95 11.84
N THR A 139 7.82 -7.83 12.20
CA THR A 139 6.49 -7.75 12.85
C THR A 139 5.80 -6.44 12.48
N VAL A 140 4.47 -6.46 12.50
CA VAL A 140 3.68 -5.23 12.33
C VAL A 140 3.57 -4.57 13.71
N PRO A 141 4.03 -3.32 13.88
CA PRO A 141 3.93 -2.62 15.15
C PRO A 141 2.46 -2.40 15.55
N ASP A 142 2.18 -2.56 16.84
CA ASP A 142 0.90 -2.15 17.41
C ASP A 142 0.70 -0.63 17.25
N SER A 143 -0.56 -0.19 17.27
CA SER A 143 -0.95 1.22 17.11
C SER A 143 -0.64 2.04 18.37
#